data_0769a39e3ae47e29062b1cba525f8aa0
#
_entry.id   0769a39e3ae47e29062b1cba525f8aa0
#
_cell.length_a   1.000
_cell.length_b   1.000
_cell.length_c   1.000
_cell.angle_alpha   90.00
_cell.angle_beta   90.00
_cell.angle_gamma   90.00
#
_symmetry.space_group_name_H-M   'P 1'
#
loop_
_entity.id
_entity.type
_entity.pdbx_description
1 polymer ?
#
loop_
_entity_poly.entity_id
_entity_poly.type
_entity_poly.pdbx_seq_one_letter_code
_entity_poly.pdbx_strand_id
1 'polypeptide(L)'
;VANAFEEEVMHLPGVSGELNGDPQECIALEAAAQAYEAALLPPFFETLTRYVDMQNSTFACPGHQGGAFFKKHPAGKQFYDFYGENIFRSDMCNADVKLGDLLIHEGSAKDAQKYAAKVFNA
;
A
#
# COMPACT_ATOMS: atom_id res chain seq x y z
N VAL A 1 -9.36 -3.96 20.46
CA VAL A 1 -9.03 -3.52 19.08
C VAL A 1 -10.12 -2.59 18.59
N ALA A 2 -11.43 -2.94 18.73
CA ALA A 2 -12.54 -2.07 18.31
C ALA A 2 -12.55 -0.71 19.04
N ASN A 3 -12.34 -0.69 20.36
CA ASN A 3 -12.35 0.56 21.13
C ASN A 3 -11.22 1.54 20.76
N ALA A 4 -10.03 1.02 20.39
CA ALA A 4 -8.93 1.88 19.95
C ALA A 4 -9.23 2.54 18.59
N PHE A 5 -9.96 1.84 17.72
CA PHE A 5 -10.39 2.34 16.43
C PHE A 5 -11.42 3.48 16.57
N GLU A 6 -12.40 3.32 17.47
CA GLU A 6 -13.40 4.37 17.74
C GLU A 6 -12.77 5.61 18.35
N GLU A 7 -11.81 5.48 19.27
CA GLU A 7 -11.08 6.62 19.85
C GLU A 7 -10.23 7.36 18.78
N GLU A 8 -9.61 6.65 17.86
CA GLU A 8 -8.77 7.25 16.83
C GLU A 8 -9.60 8.00 15.78
N VAL A 9 -10.77 7.46 15.40
CA VAL A 9 -11.70 8.13 14.48
C VAL A 9 -12.29 9.40 15.10
N MET A 10 -12.58 9.41 16.40
CA MET A 10 -13.13 10.58 17.10
C MET A 10 -12.13 11.75 17.24
N HIS A 11 -10.82 11.50 17.01
CA HIS A 11 -9.78 12.52 17.03
C HIS A 11 -9.41 13.07 15.65
N LEU A 12 -10.07 12.59 14.59
CA LEU A 12 -9.86 13.17 13.25
C LEU A 12 -10.42 14.60 13.18
N PRO A 13 -9.66 15.55 12.61
CA PRO A 13 -10.14 16.91 12.42
C PRO A 13 -11.45 16.91 11.61
N GLY A 14 -12.53 17.45 12.19
CA GLY A 14 -13.83 17.55 11.54
C GLY A 14 -14.89 16.53 11.99
N VAL A 15 -14.51 15.52 12.78
CA VAL A 15 -15.47 14.57 13.38
C VAL A 15 -15.71 14.96 14.82
N SER A 16 -16.63 15.88 15.06
CA SER A 16 -17.11 16.21 16.41
C SER A 16 -18.58 16.54 16.37
N GLY A 17 -19.41 15.66 16.89
CA GLY A 17 -20.83 15.91 17.10
C GLY A 17 -21.78 15.05 16.26
N GLU A 18 -23.07 15.20 16.50
CA GLU A 18 -24.12 14.53 15.72
C GLU A 18 -24.11 15.07 14.26
N LEU A 19 -24.02 14.16 13.29
CA LEU A 19 -24.12 14.49 11.87
C LEU A 19 -25.55 14.96 11.57
N ASN A 20 -25.76 16.26 11.40
CA ASN A 20 -27.06 16.84 11.08
C ASN A 20 -27.41 16.76 9.57
N GLY A 21 -26.63 16.04 8.78
CA GLY A 21 -26.86 15.87 7.35
C GLY A 21 -26.57 17.13 6.50
N ASP A 22 -25.82 18.08 7.04
CA ASP A 22 -25.32 19.22 6.27
C ASP A 22 -24.37 18.70 5.18
N PRO A 23 -24.55 19.13 3.92
CA PRO A 23 -23.65 18.75 2.83
C PRO A 23 -22.18 19.07 3.11
N GLN A 24 -21.87 20.12 3.86
CA GLN A 24 -20.50 20.46 4.23
C GLN A 24 -19.91 19.49 5.26
N GLU A 25 -20.71 19.02 6.22
CA GLU A 25 -20.29 17.99 7.19
C GLU A 25 -20.05 16.66 6.50
N CYS A 26 -20.89 16.27 5.54
CA CYS A 26 -20.70 15.06 4.74
C CYS A 26 -19.38 15.09 3.95
N ILE A 27 -19.09 16.23 3.31
CA ILE A 27 -17.83 16.43 2.56
C ILE A 27 -16.61 16.37 3.51
N ALA A 28 -16.70 16.97 4.69
CA ALA A 28 -15.63 16.95 5.67
C ALA A 28 -15.38 15.53 6.22
N LEU A 29 -16.45 14.77 6.47
CA LEU A 29 -16.35 13.39 6.91
C LEU A 29 -15.74 12.50 5.83
N GLU A 30 -16.15 12.67 4.59
CA GLU A 30 -15.62 11.91 3.45
C GLU A 30 -14.11 12.19 3.25
N ALA A 31 -13.69 13.46 3.36
CA ALA A 31 -12.30 13.86 3.30
C ALA A 31 -11.48 13.28 4.48
N ALA A 32 -12.06 13.27 5.70
CA ALA A 32 -11.42 12.69 6.87
C ALA A 32 -11.28 11.16 6.75
N ALA A 33 -12.31 10.49 6.23
CA ALA A 33 -12.26 9.04 5.97
C ALA A 33 -11.18 8.68 4.94
N GLN A 34 -11.11 9.44 3.84
CA GLN A 34 -10.07 9.25 2.82
C GLN A 34 -8.66 9.50 3.37
N ALA A 35 -8.48 10.53 4.18
CA ALA A 35 -7.21 10.80 4.84
C ALA A 35 -6.80 9.69 5.81
N TYR A 36 -7.78 9.15 6.55
CA TYR A 36 -7.56 8.01 7.44
C TYR A 36 -7.18 6.75 6.66
N GLU A 37 -7.93 6.41 5.62
CA GLU A 37 -7.60 5.27 4.75
C GLU A 37 -6.19 5.38 4.16
N ALA A 38 -5.82 6.58 3.68
CA ALA A 38 -4.48 6.84 3.17
C ALA A 38 -3.38 6.68 4.23
N ALA A 39 -3.70 6.95 5.52
CA ALA A 39 -2.76 6.80 6.62
C ALA A 39 -2.64 5.37 7.15
N LEU A 40 -3.59 4.48 6.82
CA LEU A 40 -3.58 3.08 7.30
C LEU A 40 -2.44 2.25 6.70
N LEU A 41 -2.03 2.56 5.49
CA LEU A 41 -1.00 1.80 4.80
C LEU A 41 0.39 2.37 5.07
N PRO A 42 1.35 1.56 5.54
CA PRO A 42 2.74 1.99 5.62
C PRO A 42 3.24 2.46 4.24
N PRO A 43 4.07 3.50 4.16
CA PRO A 43 4.43 4.16 2.89
C PRO A 43 4.96 3.24 1.80
N PHE A 44 5.75 2.24 2.18
CA PHE A 44 6.27 1.27 1.21
C PHE A 44 5.16 0.36 0.68
N PHE A 45 4.30 -0.15 1.56
CA PHE A 45 3.21 -1.03 1.18
C PHE A 45 2.17 -0.32 0.30
N GLU A 46 1.83 0.93 0.62
CA GLU A 46 0.97 1.76 -0.23
C GLU A 46 1.55 1.93 -1.64
N THR A 47 2.85 2.24 -1.73
CA THR A 47 3.51 2.39 -3.03
C THR A 47 3.57 1.06 -3.79
N LEU A 48 3.79 -0.05 -3.09
CA LEU A 48 3.83 -1.39 -3.68
C LEU A 48 2.45 -1.81 -4.24
N THR A 49 1.37 -1.58 -3.52
CA THR A 49 0.01 -1.88 -4.00
C THR A 49 -0.31 -1.07 -5.24
N ARG A 50 -0.02 0.22 -5.22
CA ARG A 50 -0.19 1.10 -6.39
C ARG A 50 0.67 0.64 -7.58
N TYR A 51 1.90 0.19 -7.33
CA TYR A 51 2.77 -0.36 -8.36
C TYR A 51 2.17 -1.61 -9.01
N VAL A 52 1.62 -2.52 -8.20
CA VAL A 52 0.93 -3.73 -8.68
C VAL A 52 -0.25 -3.39 -9.57
N ASP A 53 -1.04 -2.40 -9.18
CA ASP A 53 -2.23 -1.93 -9.93
C ASP A 53 -1.88 -1.29 -11.28
N MET A 54 -0.69 -0.72 -11.41
CA MET A 54 -0.21 -0.16 -12.68
C MET A 54 0.01 -1.22 -13.78
N GLN A 55 0.06 -2.50 -13.43
CA GLN A 55 0.22 -3.62 -14.38
C GLN A 55 1.45 -3.47 -15.31
N ASN A 56 2.52 -2.85 -14.81
CA ASN A 56 3.73 -2.61 -15.60
C ASN A 56 4.36 -3.91 -16.06
N SER A 57 4.94 -3.89 -17.26
CA SER A 57 5.85 -4.95 -17.68
C SER A 57 7.19 -4.78 -16.97
N THR A 58 7.62 -5.82 -16.26
CA THR A 58 8.86 -5.80 -15.50
C THR A 58 9.93 -6.64 -16.19
N PHE A 59 11.15 -6.13 -16.20
CA PHE A 59 12.35 -6.86 -16.64
C PHE A 59 13.32 -7.05 -15.47
N ALA A 60 12.74 -7.23 -14.28
CA ALA A 60 13.47 -7.36 -13.04
C ALA A 60 14.15 -8.74 -12.88
N CYS A 61 15.07 -8.82 -11.91
CA CYS A 61 15.81 -10.03 -11.58
C CYS A 61 14.97 -11.29 -11.31
N PRO A 62 13.76 -11.23 -10.73
CA PRO A 62 12.93 -12.43 -10.56
C PRO A 62 12.57 -13.16 -11.85
N GLY A 63 12.70 -12.56 -13.01
CA GLY A 63 12.61 -13.19 -14.33
C GLY A 63 11.25 -13.77 -14.71
N HIS A 64 10.33 -13.99 -13.77
CA HIS A 64 8.98 -14.50 -14.05
C HIS A 64 8.03 -13.44 -14.61
N GLN A 65 8.46 -12.17 -14.67
CA GLN A 65 7.71 -11.05 -15.27
C GLN A 65 6.28 -10.95 -14.74
N GLY A 66 6.12 -10.69 -13.43
CA GLY A 66 4.82 -10.63 -12.79
C GLY A 66 4.05 -11.97 -12.82
N GLY A 67 4.77 -13.08 -12.90
CA GLY A 67 4.20 -14.42 -12.92
C GLY A 67 3.82 -14.93 -14.32
N ALA A 68 3.99 -14.14 -15.38
CA ALA A 68 3.60 -14.52 -16.74
C ALA A 68 4.25 -15.83 -17.21
N PHE A 69 5.48 -16.09 -16.80
CA PHE A 69 6.18 -17.32 -17.18
C PHE A 69 5.60 -18.58 -16.54
N PHE A 70 5.04 -18.50 -15.35
CA PHE A 70 4.38 -19.64 -14.71
C PHE A 70 3.16 -20.11 -15.48
N LYS A 71 2.43 -19.18 -16.13
CA LYS A 71 1.23 -19.51 -16.91
C LYS A 71 1.48 -20.33 -18.17
N LYS A 72 2.75 -20.46 -18.59
CA LYS A 72 3.13 -21.21 -19.82
C LYS A 72 3.10 -22.72 -19.67
N HIS A 73 3.05 -23.25 -18.45
CA HIS A 73 2.99 -24.68 -18.18
C HIS A 73 1.87 -24.99 -17.17
N PRO A 74 1.10 -26.09 -17.32
CA PRO A 74 -0.01 -26.41 -16.44
C PRO A 74 0.34 -26.47 -14.96
N ALA A 75 1.47 -27.05 -14.58
CA ALA A 75 1.93 -27.07 -13.19
C ALA A 75 2.28 -25.65 -12.68
N GLY A 76 2.90 -24.84 -13.52
CA GLY A 76 3.19 -23.44 -13.20
C GLY A 76 1.91 -22.62 -13.04
N LYS A 77 0.89 -22.90 -13.86
CA LYS A 77 -0.41 -22.24 -13.72
C LYS A 77 -1.08 -22.58 -12.39
N GLN A 78 -1.03 -23.84 -11.93
CA GLN A 78 -1.54 -24.19 -10.61
C GLN A 78 -0.82 -23.45 -9.48
N PHE A 79 0.50 -23.30 -9.58
CA PHE A 79 1.30 -22.54 -8.64
C PHE A 79 0.88 -21.03 -8.64
N TYR A 80 0.73 -20.46 -9.84
CA TYR A 80 0.27 -19.08 -10.00
C TYR A 80 -1.13 -18.87 -9.42
N ASP A 81 -2.07 -19.76 -9.70
CA ASP A 81 -3.46 -19.66 -9.22
C ASP A 81 -3.53 -19.81 -7.69
N PHE A 82 -2.65 -20.62 -7.10
CA PHE A 82 -2.59 -20.81 -5.66
C PHE A 82 -2.10 -19.54 -4.92
N TYR A 83 -1.04 -18.91 -5.39
CA TYR A 83 -0.46 -17.73 -4.74
C TYR A 83 -1.15 -16.43 -5.12
N GLY A 84 -1.76 -16.37 -6.27
CA GLY A 84 -2.40 -15.18 -6.81
C GLY A 84 -1.44 -14.20 -7.49
N GLU A 85 -1.98 -13.36 -8.35
CA GLU A 85 -1.22 -12.44 -9.21
C GLU A 85 -0.40 -11.42 -8.42
N ASN A 86 -0.95 -10.90 -7.33
CA ASN A 86 -0.34 -9.82 -6.56
C ASN A 86 1.02 -10.20 -5.97
N ILE A 87 1.19 -11.44 -5.53
CA ILE A 87 2.48 -11.93 -5.03
C ILE A 87 3.57 -11.82 -6.10
N PHE A 88 3.29 -12.26 -7.31
CA PHE A 88 4.27 -12.24 -8.40
C PHE A 88 4.53 -10.83 -8.93
N ARG A 89 3.52 -9.96 -8.89
CA ARG A 89 3.69 -8.57 -9.29
C ARG A 89 4.38 -7.71 -8.24
N SER A 90 4.33 -8.11 -6.99
CA SER A 90 5.03 -7.46 -5.88
C SER A 90 6.45 -7.98 -5.66
N ASP A 91 6.84 -9.07 -6.34
CA ASP A 91 8.21 -9.59 -6.30
C ASP A 91 9.11 -8.76 -7.22
N MET A 92 9.70 -7.72 -6.65
CA MET A 92 10.39 -6.65 -7.35
C MET A 92 11.88 -6.61 -7.03
N CYS A 93 12.65 -6.00 -7.93
CA CYS A 93 14.02 -5.64 -7.65
C CYS A 93 14.08 -4.54 -6.56
N ASN A 94 15.05 -4.61 -5.68
CA ASN A 94 15.27 -3.62 -4.61
C ASN A 94 15.69 -2.23 -5.11
N ALA A 95 15.89 -2.05 -6.40
CA ALA A 95 16.28 -0.80 -7.06
C ALA A 95 15.32 -0.46 -8.22
N ASP A 96 14.03 -0.69 -8.05
CA ASP A 96 13.02 -0.29 -9.03
C ASP A 96 12.78 1.22 -8.98
N VAL A 97 12.82 1.87 -10.15
CA VAL A 97 12.69 3.35 -10.26
C VAL A 97 11.35 3.89 -9.73
N LYS A 98 10.33 3.06 -9.61
CA LYS A 98 9.01 3.47 -9.09
C LYS A 98 8.90 3.30 -7.58
N LEU A 99 9.64 2.33 -7.01
CA LEU A 99 9.64 2.04 -5.58
C LEU A 99 10.77 2.73 -4.83
N GLY A 100 11.78 3.22 -5.54
CA GLY A 100 13.00 3.76 -4.98
C GLY A 100 14.08 2.69 -4.80
N ASP A 101 15.19 3.06 -4.21
CA ASP A 101 16.34 2.19 -4.04
C ASP A 101 16.65 1.99 -2.55
N LEU A 102 16.58 0.74 -2.11
CA LEU A 102 16.90 0.35 -0.73
C LEU A 102 18.37 0.56 -0.35
N LEU A 103 19.30 0.44 -1.33
CA LEU A 103 20.72 0.56 -1.06
C LEU A 103 21.16 1.99 -0.82
N ILE A 104 20.57 2.94 -1.55
CA ILE A 104 20.88 4.36 -1.43
C ILE A 104 19.83 5.13 -0.63
N HIS A 105 18.85 4.45 -0.06
CA HIS A 105 17.81 5.02 0.80
C HIS A 105 17.02 6.13 0.10
N GLU A 106 16.43 5.83 -1.04
CA GLU A 106 15.58 6.76 -1.79
C GLU A 106 14.14 6.26 -1.93
N GLY A 107 13.24 7.17 -2.31
CA GLY A 107 11.84 6.89 -2.62
C GLY A 107 11.08 6.32 -1.42
N SER A 108 10.13 5.43 -1.68
CA SER A 108 9.25 4.85 -0.67
C SER A 108 9.99 4.00 0.38
N ALA A 109 11.15 3.45 0.04
CA ALA A 109 12.02 2.76 1.00
C ALA A 109 12.52 3.72 2.10
N LYS A 110 12.96 4.92 1.72
CA LYS A 110 13.35 5.98 2.66
C LYS A 110 12.16 6.44 3.52
N ASP A 111 11.01 6.61 2.91
CA ASP A 111 9.82 7.04 3.64
C ASP A 111 9.34 5.98 4.65
N ALA A 112 9.43 4.70 4.28
CA ALA A 112 9.19 3.60 5.20
C ALA A 112 10.15 3.59 6.40
N GLN A 113 11.43 3.86 6.17
CA GLN A 113 12.42 3.97 7.25
C GLN A 113 12.10 5.12 8.20
N LYS A 114 11.75 6.30 7.67
CA LYS A 114 11.33 7.44 8.48
C LYS A 114 10.06 7.15 9.27
N TYR A 115 9.11 6.47 8.64
CA TYR A 115 7.86 6.07 9.29
C TYR A 115 8.15 5.09 10.44
N ALA A 116 8.98 4.07 10.21
CA ALA A 116 9.38 3.14 11.24
C ALA A 116 10.11 3.85 12.40
N ALA A 117 11.07 4.74 12.10
CA ALA A 117 11.74 5.53 13.12
C ALA A 117 10.76 6.34 13.99
N LYS A 118 9.77 6.96 13.36
CA LYS A 118 8.71 7.68 14.09
C LYS A 118 7.87 6.76 14.98
N VAL A 119 7.48 5.58 14.48
CA VAL A 119 6.65 4.63 15.23
C VAL A 119 7.40 4.06 16.44
N PHE A 120 8.68 3.77 16.29
CA PHE A 120 9.52 3.20 17.33
C PHE A 120 10.26 4.25 18.16
N ASN A 121 10.06 5.53 17.87
CA ASN A 121 10.75 6.65 18.54
C ASN A 121 12.28 6.51 18.53
N ALA A 122 12.83 6.18 17.35
CA ALA A 122 14.26 5.93 17.11
C ALA A 122 14.88 7.01 16.20
#